data_c595feb17a2e9a65ede9da3918709aa6
#
_entry.id   c595feb17a2e9a65ede9da3918709aa6
#
_cell.length_a   1.000
_cell.length_b   1.000
_cell.length_c   1.000
_cell.angle_alpha   90.00
_cell.angle_beta   90.00
_cell.angle_gamma   90.00
#
_symmetry.space_group_name_H-M   'P 1'
#
loop_
_entity.id
_entity.type
_entity.pdbx_description
1 polymer ?
#
loop_
_entity_poly.entity_id
_entity_poly.type
_entity_poly.pdbx_seq_one_letter_code
_entity_poly.pdbx_strand_id
1 'polypeptide(L)'
;TALAALGATTELGAPGEHGLQASTPITGDVLFTVPECTDPAAVISQAVQAFTTWRTTPAPVRGALVARLGELLTEHKAALATLVTIEAGKITSEALGEVQEMIDICEFAVGLSRQLYGKTIASERPGHRLMETWHPLGVVGVVTAFNFPVAVWAWNSALAAVCGDPVVWKPAAPVPLCGIAVQHIA
;
A
#
# COMPACT_ATOMS: atom_id res chain seq x y z
N THR A 1 -2.20 -23.14 -2.07
CA THR A 1 -1.63 -22.16 -2.99
C THR A 1 -1.32 -20.86 -2.24
N ALA A 2 -0.38 -20.01 -2.73
CA ALA A 2 -0.03 -18.73 -2.11
C ALA A 2 -1.26 -17.81 -1.98
N LEU A 3 -2.08 -17.70 -3.02
CA LEU A 3 -3.32 -16.91 -3.00
C LEU A 3 -4.31 -17.38 -1.92
N ALA A 4 -4.47 -18.68 -1.73
CA ALA A 4 -5.34 -19.22 -0.68
C ALA A 4 -4.83 -18.88 0.72
N ALA A 5 -3.52 -18.92 0.93
CA ALA A 5 -2.91 -18.50 2.20
C ALA A 5 -3.08 -17.00 2.49
N LEU A 6 -3.30 -16.19 1.44
CA LEU A 6 -3.53 -14.75 1.52
C LEU A 6 -5.03 -14.37 1.49
N GLY A 7 -5.94 -15.34 1.44
CA GLY A 7 -7.38 -15.09 1.36
C GLY A 7 -7.88 -14.55 0.01
N ALA A 8 -7.00 -14.43 -0.97
CA ALA A 8 -7.19 -13.68 -2.22
C ALA A 8 -7.81 -14.51 -3.37
N THR A 9 -8.61 -15.53 -3.08
CA THR A 9 -9.17 -16.43 -4.12
C THR A 9 -10.61 -16.11 -4.51
N THR A 10 -11.34 -15.38 -3.70
CA THR A 10 -12.80 -15.20 -3.86
C THR A 10 -13.19 -14.19 -4.94
N GLU A 11 -12.28 -13.34 -5.37
CA GLU A 11 -12.51 -12.27 -6.35
C GLU A 11 -11.98 -12.61 -7.76
N LEU A 12 -11.44 -13.82 -7.94
CA LEU A 12 -10.76 -14.20 -9.18
C LEU A 12 -11.68 -15.04 -10.07
N GLY A 13 -11.78 -14.64 -11.34
CA GLY A 13 -12.44 -15.42 -12.40
C GLY A 13 -11.53 -16.45 -13.05
N ALA A 14 -12.13 -17.36 -13.80
CA ALA A 14 -11.40 -18.35 -14.58
C ALA A 14 -10.59 -17.69 -15.73
N PRO A 15 -9.46 -18.29 -16.15
CA PRO A 15 -8.71 -17.82 -17.29
C PRO A 15 -9.58 -17.65 -18.54
N GLY A 16 -9.48 -16.49 -19.21
CA GLY A 16 -10.22 -16.20 -20.45
C GLY A 16 -11.61 -15.59 -20.27
N GLU A 17 -12.08 -15.39 -19.05
CA GLU A 17 -13.27 -14.59 -18.78
C GLU A 17 -13.04 -13.10 -19.09
N HIS A 18 -14.11 -12.30 -19.07
CA HIS A 18 -14.00 -10.86 -19.28
C HIS A 18 -13.32 -10.18 -18.08
N GLY A 19 -12.26 -9.42 -18.33
CA GLY A 19 -11.47 -8.71 -17.33
C GLY A 19 -9.99 -8.68 -17.64
N LEU A 20 -9.20 -8.22 -16.69
CA LEU A 20 -7.76 -8.17 -16.80
C LEU A 20 -7.15 -9.57 -16.61
N GLN A 21 -6.39 -10.05 -17.60
CA GLN A 21 -5.75 -11.35 -17.53
C GLN A 21 -4.48 -11.28 -16.67
N ALA A 22 -4.46 -12.01 -15.57
CA ALA A 22 -3.26 -12.22 -14.76
C ALA A 22 -2.46 -13.38 -15.33
N SER A 23 -1.24 -13.16 -15.76
CA SER A 23 -0.38 -14.17 -16.37
C SER A 23 0.96 -14.27 -15.65
N THR A 24 1.66 -15.38 -15.91
CA THR A 24 3.04 -15.56 -15.42
C THR A 24 4.05 -15.45 -16.57
N PRO A 25 5.11 -14.64 -16.43
CA PRO A 25 6.17 -14.57 -17.43
C PRO A 25 7.05 -15.83 -17.46
N ILE A 26 6.91 -16.72 -16.46
CA ILE A 26 7.73 -17.95 -16.36
C ILE A 26 7.35 -18.95 -17.46
N THR A 27 6.04 -19.12 -17.69
CA THR A 27 5.52 -20.07 -18.69
C THR A 27 4.71 -19.40 -19.79
N GLY A 28 4.27 -18.16 -19.59
CA GLY A 28 3.35 -17.44 -20.45
C GLY A 28 1.86 -17.77 -20.22
N ASP A 29 1.57 -18.63 -19.22
CA ASP A 29 0.19 -19.03 -18.96
C ASP A 29 -0.63 -17.92 -18.32
N VAL A 30 -1.92 -17.86 -18.66
CA VAL A 30 -2.92 -17.08 -17.95
C VAL A 30 -3.35 -17.87 -16.72
N LEU A 31 -3.23 -17.25 -15.55
CA LEU A 31 -3.51 -17.87 -14.26
C LEU A 31 -4.96 -17.64 -13.83
N PHE A 32 -5.41 -16.39 -13.93
CA PHE A 32 -6.72 -15.93 -13.47
C PHE A 32 -7.18 -14.73 -14.29
N THR A 33 -8.47 -14.42 -14.20
CA THR A 33 -9.02 -13.16 -14.64
C THR A 33 -9.37 -12.31 -13.42
N VAL A 34 -8.97 -11.05 -13.44
CA VAL A 34 -9.24 -10.06 -12.38
C VAL A 34 -10.32 -9.09 -12.89
N PRO A 35 -11.40 -8.86 -12.13
CA PRO A 35 -12.41 -7.89 -12.52
C PRO A 35 -11.83 -6.48 -12.54
N GLU A 36 -12.23 -5.70 -13.54
CA GLU A 36 -11.82 -4.30 -13.64
C GLU A 36 -12.68 -3.41 -12.74
N CYS A 37 -12.07 -2.35 -12.20
CA CYS A 37 -12.81 -1.34 -11.44
C CYS A 37 -13.71 -0.56 -12.41
N THR A 38 -15.03 -0.67 -12.24
CA THR A 38 -16.03 -0.02 -13.09
C THR A 38 -16.41 1.39 -12.64
N ASP A 39 -16.11 1.75 -11.38
CA ASP A 39 -16.44 3.08 -10.82
C ASP A 39 -15.26 3.65 -9.97
N PRO A 40 -14.23 4.18 -10.63
CA PRO A 40 -13.14 4.84 -9.91
C PRO A 40 -13.59 6.07 -9.10
N ALA A 41 -14.69 6.73 -9.50
CA ALA A 41 -15.20 7.91 -8.79
C ALA A 41 -15.76 7.52 -7.42
N ALA A 42 -16.44 6.38 -7.31
CA ALA A 42 -16.91 5.85 -6.03
C ALA A 42 -15.73 5.52 -5.09
N VAL A 43 -14.66 4.92 -5.60
CA VAL A 43 -13.45 4.63 -4.81
C VAL A 43 -12.82 5.91 -4.26
N ILE A 44 -12.68 6.93 -5.10
CA ILE A 44 -12.15 8.24 -4.67
C ILE A 44 -13.08 8.88 -3.63
N SER A 45 -14.39 8.80 -3.83
CA SER A 45 -15.38 9.36 -2.88
C SER A 45 -15.29 8.70 -1.51
N GLN A 46 -15.08 7.38 -1.45
CA GLN A 46 -14.86 6.65 -0.19
C GLN A 46 -13.58 7.12 0.51
N ALA A 47 -12.49 7.30 -0.25
CA ALA A 47 -11.25 7.81 0.30
C ALA A 47 -11.39 9.24 0.85
N VAL A 48 -12.15 10.12 0.16
CA VAL A 48 -12.47 11.46 0.65
C VAL A 48 -13.27 11.40 1.96
N GLN A 49 -14.23 10.50 2.09
CA GLN A 49 -14.96 10.31 3.34
C GLN A 49 -14.05 9.82 4.47
N ALA A 50 -13.18 8.83 4.19
CA ALA A 50 -12.21 8.33 5.15
C ALA A 50 -11.26 9.43 5.64
N PHE A 51 -10.86 10.35 4.76
CA PHE A 51 -10.00 11.49 5.10
C PHE A 51 -10.58 12.35 6.22
N THR A 52 -11.89 12.53 6.28
CA THR A 52 -12.53 13.40 7.29
C THR A 52 -12.23 12.95 8.72
N THR A 53 -12.13 11.65 8.96
CA THR A 53 -11.80 11.05 10.25
C THR A 53 -10.29 10.85 10.40
N TRP A 54 -9.64 10.32 9.35
CA TRP A 54 -8.23 9.94 9.41
C TRP A 54 -7.31 11.14 9.65
N ARG A 55 -7.58 12.27 9.05
CA ARG A 55 -6.82 13.52 9.25
C ARG A 55 -6.77 14.01 10.69
N THR A 56 -7.79 13.69 11.49
CA THR A 56 -7.89 14.11 12.89
C THR A 56 -7.43 13.03 13.88
N THR A 57 -7.21 11.81 13.41
CA THR A 57 -6.66 10.72 14.21
C THR A 57 -5.21 11.06 14.59
N PRO A 58 -4.82 10.97 15.88
CA PRO A 58 -3.45 11.27 16.30
C PRO A 58 -2.40 10.45 15.56
N ALA A 59 -1.30 11.08 15.14
CA ALA A 59 -0.28 10.42 14.33
C ALA A 59 0.28 9.11 14.94
N PRO A 60 0.55 9.00 16.26
CA PRO A 60 0.96 7.73 16.86
C PRO A 60 -0.11 6.62 16.78
N VAL A 61 -1.39 6.97 16.75
CA VAL A 61 -2.50 6.00 16.57
C VAL A 61 -2.51 5.52 15.11
N ARG A 62 -2.30 6.41 14.15
CA ARG A 62 -2.09 6.03 12.74
C ARG A 62 -0.87 5.13 12.58
N GLY A 63 0.22 5.44 13.32
CA GLY A 63 1.42 4.59 13.37
C GLY A 63 1.14 3.18 13.90
N ALA A 64 0.23 3.01 14.86
CA ALA A 64 -0.14 1.69 15.35
C ALA A 64 -0.82 0.82 14.28
N LEU A 65 -1.64 1.41 13.39
CA LEU A 65 -2.19 0.69 12.24
C LEU A 65 -1.08 0.23 11.30
N VAL A 66 -0.12 1.10 10.98
CA VAL A 66 1.01 0.75 10.12
C VAL A 66 1.91 -0.31 10.76
N ALA A 67 2.08 -0.29 12.09
CA ALA A 67 2.78 -1.35 12.82
C ALA A 67 2.08 -2.71 12.62
N ARG A 68 0.74 -2.74 12.76
CA ARG A 68 -0.03 -3.98 12.53
C ARG A 68 0.10 -4.47 11.08
N LEU A 69 0.13 -3.57 10.11
CA LEU A 69 0.41 -3.94 8.72
C LEU A 69 1.78 -4.61 8.58
N GLY A 70 2.84 -4.07 9.19
CA GLY A 70 4.18 -4.65 9.20
C GLY A 70 4.22 -6.07 9.80
N GLU A 71 3.48 -6.30 10.90
CA GLU A 71 3.32 -7.64 11.48
C GLU A 71 2.66 -8.62 10.51
N LEU A 72 1.55 -8.23 9.88
CA LEU A 72 0.83 -9.05 8.90
C LEU A 72 1.70 -9.35 7.66
N LEU A 73 2.46 -8.38 7.18
CA LEU A 73 3.41 -8.59 6.09
C LEU A 73 4.51 -9.58 6.48
N THR A 74 4.95 -9.57 7.74
CA THR A 74 5.91 -10.54 8.27
C THR A 74 5.32 -11.95 8.32
N GLU A 75 4.10 -12.09 8.81
CA GLU A 75 3.36 -13.36 8.87
C GLU A 75 3.16 -13.97 7.46
N HIS A 76 2.85 -13.14 6.47
CA HIS A 76 2.54 -13.56 5.10
C HIS A 76 3.71 -13.45 4.12
N LYS A 77 4.92 -13.11 4.58
CA LYS A 77 6.08 -12.81 3.75
C LYS A 77 6.37 -13.88 2.69
N ALA A 78 6.40 -15.15 3.08
CA ALA A 78 6.74 -16.23 2.16
C ALA A 78 5.68 -16.43 1.07
N ALA A 79 4.40 -16.32 1.42
CA ALA A 79 3.30 -16.48 0.47
C ALA A 79 3.27 -15.30 -0.53
N LEU A 80 3.44 -14.07 -0.04
CA LEU A 80 3.47 -12.88 -0.89
C LEU A 80 4.69 -12.89 -1.82
N ALA A 81 5.88 -13.24 -1.33
CA ALA A 81 7.08 -13.37 -2.15
C ALA A 81 6.92 -14.45 -3.24
N THR A 82 6.28 -15.58 -2.92
CA THR A 82 5.96 -16.60 -3.92
C THR A 82 5.08 -16.04 -5.03
N LEU A 83 4.08 -15.22 -4.69
CA LEU A 83 3.22 -14.58 -5.67
C LEU A 83 3.98 -13.59 -6.55
N VAL A 84 4.86 -12.77 -5.95
CA VAL A 84 5.75 -11.86 -6.68
C VAL A 84 6.64 -12.64 -7.67
N THR A 85 7.20 -13.79 -7.25
CA THR A 85 7.96 -14.67 -8.15
C THR A 85 7.12 -15.15 -9.33
N ILE A 86 5.90 -15.60 -9.07
CA ILE A 86 5.02 -16.17 -10.12
C ILE A 86 4.59 -15.09 -11.11
N GLU A 87 4.17 -13.92 -10.62
CA GLU A 87 3.53 -12.88 -11.44
C GLU A 87 4.52 -11.89 -12.06
N ALA A 88 5.59 -11.52 -11.34
CA ALA A 88 6.62 -10.60 -11.84
C ALA A 88 7.88 -11.31 -12.40
N GLY A 89 8.00 -12.63 -12.23
CA GLY A 89 9.16 -13.40 -12.72
C GLY A 89 10.45 -13.18 -11.94
N LYS A 90 10.40 -12.61 -10.76
CA LYS A 90 11.56 -12.41 -9.90
C LYS A 90 12.05 -13.73 -9.30
N ILE A 91 13.37 -13.88 -9.10
CA ILE A 91 13.90 -15.00 -8.31
C ILE A 91 13.44 -14.89 -6.85
N THR A 92 13.29 -16.01 -6.18
CA THR A 92 12.72 -16.06 -4.82
C THR A 92 13.47 -15.17 -3.82
N SER A 93 14.78 -15.06 -3.91
CA SER A 93 15.57 -14.21 -3.01
C SER A 93 15.25 -12.72 -3.17
N GLU A 94 15.07 -12.25 -4.41
CA GLU A 94 14.67 -10.86 -4.69
C GLU A 94 13.22 -10.60 -4.28
N ALA A 95 12.32 -11.55 -4.52
CA ALA A 95 10.93 -11.44 -4.09
C ALA A 95 10.80 -11.36 -2.56
N LEU A 96 11.58 -12.17 -1.82
CA LEU A 96 11.65 -12.10 -0.36
C LEU A 96 12.23 -10.75 0.12
N GLY A 97 13.25 -10.23 -0.59
CA GLY A 97 13.83 -8.92 -0.33
C GLY A 97 12.82 -7.79 -0.54
N GLU A 98 12.02 -7.87 -1.59
CA GLU A 98 10.97 -6.89 -1.87
C GLU A 98 9.90 -6.84 -0.77
N VAL A 99 9.45 -7.99 -0.26
CA VAL A 99 8.51 -8.01 0.87
C VAL A 99 9.18 -7.55 2.17
N GLN A 100 10.49 -7.82 2.35
CA GLN A 100 11.23 -7.25 3.49
C GLN A 100 11.24 -5.73 3.45
N GLU A 101 11.41 -5.15 2.27
CA GLU A 101 11.38 -3.70 2.09
C GLU A 101 10.03 -3.08 2.49
N MET A 102 8.91 -3.80 2.27
CA MET A 102 7.60 -3.37 2.78
C MET A 102 7.56 -3.33 4.32
N ILE A 103 8.16 -4.32 4.98
CA ILE A 103 8.22 -4.42 6.44
C ILE A 103 9.08 -3.28 6.99
N ASP A 104 10.26 -3.09 6.42
CA ASP A 104 11.22 -2.07 6.84
C ASP A 104 10.63 -0.65 6.74
N ILE A 105 9.89 -0.36 5.67
CA ILE A 105 9.24 0.95 5.54
C ILE A 105 8.07 1.14 6.51
N CYS A 106 7.36 0.07 6.87
CA CYS A 106 6.36 0.16 7.93
C CYS A 106 7.01 0.54 9.26
N GLU A 107 8.13 -0.07 9.64
CA GLU A 107 8.88 0.28 10.85
C GLU A 107 9.36 1.73 10.83
N PHE A 108 9.91 2.17 9.70
CA PHE A 108 10.33 3.56 9.51
C PHE A 108 9.16 4.54 9.67
N ALA A 109 8.02 4.27 9.02
CA ALA A 109 6.84 5.11 9.11
C ALA A 109 6.27 5.19 10.54
N VAL A 110 6.31 4.08 11.28
CA VAL A 110 5.94 4.07 12.72
C VAL A 110 6.82 5.04 13.50
N GLY A 111 8.13 5.02 13.27
CA GLY A 111 9.06 5.98 13.88
C GLY A 111 8.71 7.42 13.54
N LEU A 112 8.43 7.70 12.27
CA LEU A 112 8.03 9.03 11.78
C LEU A 112 6.72 9.52 12.40
N SER A 113 5.77 8.64 12.72
CA SER A 113 4.50 9.02 13.32
C SER A 113 4.64 9.82 14.63
N ARG A 114 5.79 9.68 15.30
CA ARG A 114 6.14 10.42 16.52
C ARG A 114 7.10 11.60 16.27
N GLN A 115 7.47 11.85 15.04
CA GLN A 115 8.43 12.89 14.64
C GLN A 115 7.80 13.95 13.70
N LEU A 116 6.49 13.96 13.56
CA LEU A 116 5.75 14.96 12.78
C LEU A 116 5.61 16.27 13.59
N TYR A 117 6.72 16.82 14.04
CA TYR A 117 6.80 18.09 14.76
C TYR A 117 7.36 19.17 13.88
N GLY A 118 6.90 20.41 14.10
CA GLY A 118 7.41 21.59 13.42
C GLY A 118 8.35 22.41 14.31
N LYS A 119 8.84 23.50 13.76
CA LYS A 119 9.73 24.45 14.47
C LYS A 119 8.90 25.52 15.17
N THR A 120 9.36 25.94 16.36
CA THR A 120 8.96 27.21 16.96
C THR A 120 10.02 28.24 16.60
N ILE A 121 9.60 29.34 15.99
CA ILE A 121 10.48 30.32 15.36
C ILE A 121 10.31 31.67 16.09
N ALA A 122 11.42 32.37 16.34
CA ALA A 122 11.38 33.73 16.91
C ALA A 122 10.71 34.70 15.94
N SER A 123 9.93 35.64 16.49
CA SER A 123 9.29 36.72 15.72
C SER A 123 9.93 38.05 16.05
N GLU A 124 10.14 38.87 15.04
CA GLU A 124 10.54 40.30 15.20
C GLU A 124 9.37 41.18 15.67
N ARG A 125 8.12 40.67 15.60
CA ARG A 125 6.93 41.42 15.94
C ARG A 125 6.54 41.18 17.41
N PRO A 126 6.33 42.21 18.20
CA PRO A 126 5.86 42.07 19.59
C PRO A 126 4.54 41.32 19.67
N GLY A 127 4.42 40.41 20.63
CA GLY A 127 3.20 39.61 20.86
C GLY A 127 2.89 38.53 19.80
N HIS A 128 3.83 38.25 18.89
CA HIS A 128 3.67 37.24 17.85
C HIS A 128 4.51 35.99 18.15
N ARG A 129 3.93 34.82 17.82
CA ARG A 129 4.61 33.52 17.81
C ARG A 129 4.52 32.93 16.41
N LEU A 130 5.65 32.50 15.88
CA LEU A 130 5.73 31.76 14.62
C LEU A 130 5.93 30.29 14.90
N MET A 131 5.20 29.45 14.20
CA MET A 131 5.33 28.01 14.31
C MET A 131 5.06 27.34 12.97
N GLU A 132 5.80 26.28 12.71
CA GLU A 132 5.61 25.36 11.61
C GLU A 132 4.71 24.22 12.08
N THR A 133 3.75 23.82 11.27
CA THR A 133 2.84 22.71 11.55
C THR A 133 2.62 21.91 10.29
N TRP A 134 2.73 20.59 10.39
CA TRP A 134 2.47 19.68 9.29
C TRP A 134 0.98 19.29 9.27
N HIS A 135 0.39 19.34 8.07
CA HIS A 135 -1.00 18.98 7.84
C HIS A 135 -1.10 17.92 6.75
N PRO A 136 -2.08 16.98 6.85
CA PRO A 136 -2.36 16.04 5.79
C PRO A 136 -2.69 16.73 4.46
N LEU A 137 -2.25 16.12 3.35
CA LEU A 137 -2.49 16.62 1.99
C LEU A 137 -3.92 16.34 1.51
N GLY A 138 -4.48 15.19 1.90
CA GLY A 138 -5.75 14.69 1.42
C GLY A 138 -5.64 13.26 0.88
N VAL A 139 -6.46 12.91 -0.10
CA VAL A 139 -6.37 11.60 -0.76
C VAL A 139 -5.14 11.53 -1.65
N VAL A 140 -4.29 10.53 -1.42
CA VAL A 140 -3.06 10.30 -2.18
C VAL A 140 -3.31 9.18 -3.20
N GLY A 141 -3.08 9.46 -4.48
CA GLY A 141 -3.05 8.44 -5.53
C GLY A 141 -1.68 7.79 -5.62
N VAL A 142 -1.62 6.46 -5.48
CA VAL A 142 -0.38 5.67 -5.66
C VAL A 142 -0.50 4.85 -6.93
N VAL A 143 0.40 5.09 -7.89
CA VAL A 143 0.46 4.35 -9.16
C VAL A 143 1.81 3.66 -9.23
N THR A 144 1.80 2.32 -9.24
CA THR A 144 3.02 1.51 -9.15
C THR A 144 3.35 0.82 -10.47
N ALA A 145 4.65 0.50 -10.64
CA ALA A 145 5.17 -0.23 -11.78
C ALA A 145 5.18 -1.75 -11.53
N PHE A 146 5.28 -2.53 -12.59
CA PHE A 146 5.21 -4.00 -12.52
C PHE A 146 6.46 -4.65 -11.92
N ASN A 147 7.62 -4.02 -12.04
CA ASN A 147 8.91 -4.57 -11.62
C ASN A 147 9.14 -4.54 -10.10
N PHE A 148 8.35 -3.73 -9.37
CA PHE A 148 8.24 -3.73 -7.91
C PHE A 148 6.76 -3.72 -7.53
N PRO A 149 6.08 -4.86 -7.69
CA PRO A 149 4.62 -4.93 -7.57
C PRO A 149 4.08 -4.59 -6.19
N VAL A 150 4.87 -4.74 -5.14
CA VAL A 150 4.41 -4.57 -3.75
C VAL A 150 5.19 -3.54 -2.94
N ALA A 151 6.51 -3.46 -3.07
CA ALA A 151 7.35 -2.57 -2.24
C ALA A 151 7.00 -1.09 -2.44
N VAL A 152 6.88 -0.63 -3.68
CA VAL A 152 6.60 0.78 -4.00
C VAL A 152 5.24 1.23 -3.43
N TRP A 153 4.25 0.33 -3.39
CA TRP A 153 2.99 0.60 -2.70
C TRP A 153 3.24 0.88 -1.21
N ALA A 154 3.98 0.00 -0.53
CA ALA A 154 4.23 0.14 0.91
C ALA A 154 5.00 1.44 1.23
N TRP A 155 6.01 1.79 0.42
CA TRP A 155 6.76 3.05 0.57
C TRP A 155 5.83 4.26 0.60
N ASN A 156 4.95 4.35 -0.37
CA ASN A 156 4.06 5.50 -0.49
C ASN A 156 2.91 5.44 0.52
N SER A 157 2.30 4.26 0.70
CA SER A 157 1.09 4.11 1.52
C SER A 157 1.37 4.19 3.02
N ALA A 158 2.48 3.60 3.51
CA ALA A 158 2.84 3.68 4.92
C ALA A 158 3.13 5.13 5.35
N LEU A 159 3.87 5.88 4.52
CA LEU A 159 4.16 7.29 4.77
C LEU A 159 2.89 8.16 4.70
N ALA A 160 2.06 7.98 3.68
CA ALA A 160 0.79 8.69 3.55
C ALA A 160 -0.12 8.42 4.77
N ALA A 161 -0.23 7.15 5.17
CA ALA A 161 -1.08 6.74 6.29
C ALA A 161 -0.66 7.43 7.60
N VAL A 162 0.63 7.47 7.94
CA VAL A 162 1.08 8.14 9.19
C VAL A 162 0.96 9.65 9.10
N CYS A 163 1.00 10.24 7.90
CA CYS A 163 0.75 11.66 7.68
C CYS A 163 -0.74 12.04 7.79
N GLY A 164 -1.64 11.07 7.72
CA GLY A 164 -3.09 11.29 7.83
C GLY A 164 -3.82 11.32 6.49
N ASP A 165 -3.20 10.76 5.46
CA ASP A 165 -3.67 10.76 4.08
C ASP A 165 -4.17 9.36 3.69
N PRO A 166 -5.45 9.18 3.34
CA PRO A 166 -5.94 7.96 2.71
C PRO A 166 -5.32 7.74 1.34
N VAL A 167 -5.16 6.48 0.97
CA VAL A 167 -4.53 6.09 -0.29
C VAL A 167 -5.52 5.41 -1.22
N VAL A 168 -5.50 5.80 -2.49
CA VAL A 168 -6.10 5.05 -3.60
C VAL A 168 -4.95 4.47 -4.43
N TRP A 169 -4.89 3.15 -4.48
CA TRP A 169 -3.82 2.46 -5.20
C TRP A 169 -4.30 1.93 -6.54
N LYS A 170 -3.51 2.19 -7.57
CA LYS A 170 -3.64 1.58 -8.90
C LYS A 170 -2.40 0.72 -9.17
N PRO A 171 -2.46 -0.63 -8.95
CA PRO A 171 -1.39 -1.55 -9.32
C PRO A 171 -1.09 -1.53 -10.82
N ALA A 172 0.07 -1.98 -11.21
CA ALA A 172 0.38 -2.17 -12.63
C ALA A 172 -0.42 -3.33 -13.22
N ALA A 173 -0.96 -3.16 -14.42
CA ALA A 173 -1.80 -4.15 -15.09
C ALA A 173 -1.14 -5.54 -15.27
N PRO A 174 0.19 -5.69 -15.48
CA PRO A 174 0.82 -7.01 -15.58
C PRO A 174 0.91 -7.80 -14.26
N VAL A 175 0.63 -7.19 -13.10
CA VAL A 175 0.81 -7.81 -11.77
C VAL A 175 -0.41 -7.58 -10.86
N PRO A 176 -1.63 -7.88 -11.32
CA PRO A 176 -2.84 -7.59 -10.57
C PRO A 176 -3.04 -8.48 -9.34
N LEU A 177 -2.55 -9.73 -9.35
CA LEU A 177 -2.70 -10.65 -8.21
C LEU A 177 -1.90 -10.18 -7.00
N CYS A 178 -0.72 -9.60 -7.21
CA CYS A 178 0.06 -8.96 -6.15
C CYS A 178 -0.74 -7.83 -5.50
N GLY A 179 -1.45 -7.03 -6.31
CA GLY A 179 -2.32 -5.95 -5.81
C GLY A 179 -3.45 -6.47 -4.94
N ILE A 180 -4.17 -7.49 -5.40
CA ILE A 180 -5.27 -8.13 -4.65
C ILE A 180 -4.75 -8.74 -3.35
N ALA A 181 -3.64 -9.48 -3.41
CA ALA A 181 -3.05 -10.11 -2.23
C ALA A 181 -2.66 -9.08 -1.15
N VAL A 182 -2.04 -7.97 -1.54
CA VAL A 182 -1.71 -6.88 -0.61
C VAL A 182 -2.97 -6.25 -0.02
N GLN A 183 -4.03 -6.06 -0.81
CA GLN A 183 -5.31 -5.52 -0.32
C GLN A 183 -5.95 -6.43 0.73
N HIS A 184 -5.81 -7.75 0.62
CA HIS A 184 -6.33 -8.70 1.61
C HIS A 184 -5.49 -8.76 2.90
N ILE A 185 -4.21 -8.40 2.84
CA ILE A 185 -3.34 -8.31 4.02
C ILE A 185 -3.61 -7.01 4.79
N ALA A 186 -3.86 -5.92 4.06
CA ALA A 186 -4.01 -4.56 4.63
C ALA A 186 -5.39 -4.28 5.21
#